data_1aa063af2b54df4107beec1aaa77d56b
#
_entry.id   1aa063af2b54df4107beec1aaa77d56b
#
_cell.length_a   1.000
_cell.length_b   1.000
_cell.length_c   1.000
_cell.angle_alpha   90.00
_cell.angle_beta   90.00
_cell.angle_gamma   90.00
#
_symmetry.space_group_name_H-M   'P 1'
#
loop_
_entity.id
_entity.type
_entity.pdbx_description
1 polymer ?
#
loop_
_entity_poly.entity_id
_entity_poly.type
_entity_poly.pdbx_seq_one_letter_code
_entity_poly.pdbx_strand_id
1 'polypeptide(L)'
;MTHIYERLGIKPIINALGPATRVSGSIMPTEVADAMRDASQYCVDITSLQARASQIISGHTGAEAGYVTSGAAAGLLIQSASQVACCS
;
A
#
# COMPACT_ATOMS: atom_id res chain seq x y z
N MET A 1 -14.16 21.94 -11.22
CA MET A 1 -13.01 21.15 -11.67
C MET A 1 -13.43 19.72 -11.96
N THR A 2 -13.15 19.25 -13.16
CA THR A 2 -13.58 17.94 -13.63
C THR A 2 -12.64 16.85 -13.09
N HIS A 3 -13.13 15.88 -12.34
CA HIS A 3 -12.31 14.77 -11.89
C HIS A 3 -12.18 13.71 -13.01
N ILE A 4 -11.22 12.81 -12.85
CA ILE A 4 -10.87 11.85 -13.90
C ILE A 4 -12.05 10.95 -14.31
N TYR A 5 -12.90 10.57 -13.38
CA TYR A 5 -14.02 9.67 -13.70
C TYR A 5 -15.10 10.39 -14.54
N GLU A 6 -15.30 11.68 -14.35
CA GLU A 6 -16.17 12.46 -15.23
C GLU A 6 -15.65 12.45 -16.66
N ARG A 7 -14.33 12.62 -16.84
CA ARG A 7 -13.71 12.56 -18.17
C ARG A 7 -13.82 11.18 -18.81
N LEU A 8 -13.90 10.13 -18.00
CA LEU A 8 -14.06 8.75 -18.50
C LEU A 8 -15.52 8.35 -18.66
N GLY A 9 -16.46 9.22 -18.30
CA GLY A 9 -17.88 8.92 -18.37
C GLY A 9 -18.37 7.95 -17.31
N ILE A 10 -17.66 7.85 -16.20
CA ILE A 10 -18.00 6.96 -15.08
C ILE A 10 -18.51 7.80 -13.92
N LYS A 11 -19.67 7.41 -13.39
CA LYS A 11 -20.28 8.11 -12.26
C LYS A 11 -19.70 7.59 -10.95
N PRO A 12 -19.20 8.48 -10.07
CA PRO A 12 -18.74 8.06 -8.75
C PRO A 12 -19.89 7.52 -7.89
N ILE A 13 -19.55 6.65 -6.96
CA ILE A 13 -20.50 6.02 -6.04
C ILE A 13 -20.23 6.52 -4.63
N ILE A 14 -21.31 6.83 -3.89
CA ILE A 14 -21.19 7.05 -2.45
C ILE A 14 -21.20 5.67 -1.79
N ASN A 15 -20.02 5.27 -1.26
CA ASN A 15 -19.85 3.93 -0.74
C ASN A 15 -20.31 3.83 0.72
N ALA A 16 -21.47 3.23 0.94
CA ALA A 16 -21.99 2.95 2.27
C ALA A 16 -21.70 1.51 2.72
N LEU A 17 -21.14 0.68 1.84
CA LEU A 17 -20.81 -0.72 2.14
C LEU A 17 -19.52 -0.86 2.94
N GLY A 18 -18.58 0.06 2.75
CA GLY A 18 -17.24 -0.04 3.30
C GLY A 18 -16.23 -0.54 2.25
N PRO A 19 -14.99 -0.86 2.65
CA PRO A 19 -13.96 -1.29 1.71
C PRO A 19 -14.36 -2.58 1.00
N ALA A 20 -14.41 -2.54 -0.33
CA ALA A 20 -14.71 -3.71 -1.17
C ALA A 20 -14.12 -3.51 -2.55
N THR A 21 -13.55 -4.56 -3.12
CA THR A 21 -12.92 -4.51 -4.46
C THR A 21 -13.90 -4.04 -5.54
N ARG A 22 -15.16 -4.45 -5.45
CA ARG A 22 -16.20 -4.09 -6.40
C ARG A 22 -16.40 -2.58 -6.51
N VAL A 23 -16.18 -1.84 -5.43
CA VAL A 23 -16.30 -0.38 -5.39
C VAL A 23 -14.94 0.29 -5.16
N SER A 24 -13.89 -0.28 -5.73
CA SER A 24 -12.52 0.24 -5.73
C SER A 24 -11.82 0.21 -4.36
N GLY A 25 -12.36 -0.52 -3.39
CA GLY A 25 -11.77 -0.59 -2.05
C GLY A 25 -12.21 0.59 -1.19
N SER A 26 -11.26 1.41 -0.76
CA SER A 26 -11.53 2.57 0.09
C SER A 26 -10.90 3.83 -0.47
N ILE A 27 -11.32 4.98 0.07
CA ILE A 27 -10.75 6.27 -0.31
C ILE A 27 -9.41 6.45 0.41
N MET A 28 -8.40 6.86 -0.35
CA MET A 28 -7.06 7.14 0.16
C MET A 28 -7.01 8.53 0.80
N PRO A 29 -6.40 8.69 2.00
CA PRO A 29 -6.17 10.02 2.57
C PRO A 29 -5.34 10.90 1.63
N THR A 30 -5.61 12.21 1.64
CA THR A 30 -4.93 13.17 0.76
C THR A 30 -3.42 13.18 0.95
N GLU A 31 -2.96 13.07 2.20
CA GLU A 31 -1.53 13.05 2.52
C GLU A 31 -0.82 11.88 1.86
N VAL A 32 -1.47 10.71 1.84
CA VAL A 32 -0.91 9.52 1.21
C VAL A 32 -0.86 9.70 -0.32
N ALA A 33 -1.94 10.23 -0.89
CA ALA A 33 -1.99 10.49 -2.33
C ALA A 33 -0.92 11.50 -2.78
N ASP A 34 -0.71 12.55 -1.98
CA ASP A 34 0.32 13.56 -2.26
C ASP A 34 1.72 12.95 -2.19
N ALA A 35 1.98 12.09 -1.21
CA ALA A 35 3.26 11.41 -1.08
C ALA A 35 3.53 10.50 -2.29
N MET A 36 2.51 9.80 -2.77
CA MET A 36 2.63 8.96 -3.97
C MET A 36 2.92 9.81 -5.21
N ARG A 37 2.28 10.96 -5.34
CA ARG A 37 2.54 11.89 -6.45
C ARG A 37 3.98 12.35 -6.44
N ASP A 38 4.49 12.78 -5.29
CA ASP A 38 5.88 13.21 -5.15
C ASP A 38 6.84 12.07 -5.48
N ALA A 39 6.60 10.89 -4.94
CA ALA A 39 7.44 9.71 -5.18
C ALA A 39 7.48 9.33 -6.66
N SER A 40 6.40 9.55 -7.40
CA SER A 40 6.33 9.18 -8.82
C SER A 40 7.30 9.98 -9.70
N GLN A 41 7.86 11.10 -9.20
CA GLN A 41 8.77 11.96 -9.95
C GLN A 41 10.24 11.57 -9.79
N TYR A 42 10.55 10.56 -8.98
CA TYR A 42 11.92 10.18 -8.66
C TYR A 42 12.12 8.68 -8.81
N CYS A 43 13.35 8.30 -9.14
CA CYS A 43 13.78 6.91 -9.12
C CYS A 43 14.63 6.68 -7.86
N VAL A 44 14.33 5.64 -7.11
CA VAL A 44 15.07 5.31 -5.89
C VAL A 44 15.44 3.82 -5.88
N ASP A 45 16.43 3.49 -5.07
CA ASP A 45 16.79 2.09 -4.85
C ASP A 45 15.72 1.42 -3.99
N ILE A 46 15.07 0.40 -4.52
CA ILE A 46 13.97 -0.28 -3.83
C ILE A 46 14.45 -0.96 -2.54
N THR A 47 15.66 -1.51 -2.55
CA THR A 47 16.22 -2.15 -1.35
C THR A 47 16.37 -1.13 -0.21
N SER A 48 16.90 0.05 -0.51
CA SER A 48 17.03 1.12 0.48
C SER A 48 15.66 1.61 0.97
N LEU A 49 14.70 1.72 0.07
CA LEU A 49 13.34 2.14 0.42
C LEU A 49 12.67 1.13 1.35
N GLN A 50 12.79 -0.17 1.07
CA GLN A 50 12.26 -1.23 1.93
C GLN A 50 12.93 -1.23 3.32
N ALA A 51 14.24 -1.03 3.37
CA ALA A 51 14.96 -0.97 4.64
C ALA A 51 14.44 0.19 5.51
N ARG A 52 14.23 1.35 4.90
CA ARG A 52 13.71 2.50 5.61
C ARG A 52 12.25 2.31 6.05
N ALA A 53 11.43 1.71 5.19
CA ALA A 53 10.04 1.38 5.52
C ALA A 53 9.97 0.39 6.68
N SER A 54 10.86 -0.59 6.70
CA SER A 54 10.96 -1.55 7.80
C SER A 54 11.23 -0.85 9.14
N GLN A 55 12.15 0.12 9.16
CA GLN A 55 12.46 0.89 10.37
C GLN A 55 11.24 1.68 10.86
N ILE A 56 10.51 2.32 9.95
CA ILE A 56 9.32 3.11 10.29
C ILE A 56 8.22 2.21 10.85
N ILE A 57 7.96 1.07 10.21
CA ILE A 57 6.95 0.12 10.64
C ILE A 57 7.29 -0.43 12.03
N SER A 58 8.56 -0.79 12.26
CA SER A 58 9.03 -1.28 13.55
C SER A 58 8.82 -0.25 14.66
N GLY A 59 9.07 1.02 14.35
CA GLY A 59 8.87 2.11 15.30
C GLY A 59 7.41 2.30 15.72
N HIS A 60 6.47 2.06 14.80
CA HIS A 60 5.04 2.23 15.08
C HIS A 60 4.40 1.00 15.71
N THR A 61 4.88 -0.20 15.38
CA THR A 61 4.23 -1.45 15.81
C THR A 61 4.94 -2.14 16.97
N GLY A 62 6.22 -1.82 17.20
CA GLY A 62 7.05 -2.53 18.18
C GLY A 62 7.58 -3.86 17.67
N ALA A 63 7.34 -4.22 16.42
CA ALA A 63 7.88 -5.43 15.80
C ALA A 63 9.37 -5.29 15.53
N GLU A 64 10.08 -6.41 15.36
CA GLU A 64 11.51 -6.39 15.05
C GLU A 64 11.79 -5.81 13.67
N ALA A 65 10.89 -6.07 12.71
CA ALA A 65 11.05 -5.63 11.33
C ALA A 65 9.67 -5.52 10.66
N GLY A 66 9.64 -4.86 9.52
CA GLY A 66 8.44 -4.76 8.69
C GLY A 66 8.81 -4.93 7.23
N TYR A 67 7.84 -5.25 6.41
CA TYR A 67 8.04 -5.40 4.97
C TYR A 67 6.79 -4.92 4.23
N VAL A 68 6.99 -4.05 3.24
CA VAL A 68 5.90 -3.52 2.43
C VAL A 68 5.67 -4.45 1.24
N THR A 69 4.41 -4.84 1.03
CA THR A 69 4.00 -5.71 -0.07
C THR A 69 2.93 -5.05 -0.91
N SER A 70 2.63 -5.64 -2.05
CA SER A 70 1.58 -5.16 -2.95
C SER A 70 0.16 -5.47 -2.46
N GLY A 71 0.02 -6.27 -1.41
CA GLY A 71 -1.29 -6.62 -0.85
C GLY A 71 -1.20 -7.74 0.15
N ALA A 72 -2.32 -8.06 0.78
CA ALA A 72 -2.39 -9.05 1.84
C ALA A 72 -1.98 -10.46 1.36
N ALA A 73 -2.34 -10.83 0.14
CA ALA A 73 -1.97 -12.13 -0.42
C ALA A 73 -0.44 -12.28 -0.53
N ALA A 74 0.24 -11.24 -1.01
CA ALA A 74 1.70 -11.23 -1.08
C ALA A 74 2.32 -11.27 0.31
N GLY A 75 1.72 -10.57 1.28
CA GLY A 75 2.15 -10.60 2.67
C GLY A 75 2.07 -11.99 3.29
N LEU A 76 0.98 -12.71 3.04
CA LEU A 76 0.82 -14.08 3.51
C LEU A 76 1.85 -15.02 2.89
N LEU A 77 2.14 -14.83 1.60
CA LEU A 77 3.17 -15.65 0.92
C LEU A 77 4.54 -15.44 1.54
N ILE A 78 4.93 -14.20 1.78
CA ILE A 78 6.22 -13.87 2.40
C ILE A 78 6.30 -14.40 3.82
N GLN A 79 5.24 -14.29 4.59
CA GLN A 79 5.17 -14.83 5.95
C GLN A 79 5.37 -16.36 5.94
N SER A 80 4.68 -17.05 5.06
CA SER A 80 4.80 -18.51 4.94
C SER A 80 6.21 -18.93 4.53
N ALA A 81 6.81 -18.22 3.58
CA ALA A 81 8.16 -18.48 3.12
C ALA A 81 9.19 -18.27 4.23
N SER A 82 9.03 -17.23 5.05
CA SER A 82 9.95 -16.94 6.15
C SER A 82 9.84 -18.00 7.25
N GLN A 83 8.66 -18.54 7.51
CA GLN A 83 8.46 -19.64 8.46
C GLN A 83 9.18 -20.91 7.99
N VAL A 84 9.04 -21.26 6.72
CA VAL A 84 9.73 -22.42 6.14
C VAL A 84 11.23 -22.24 6.21
N ALA A 85 11.75 -21.07 5.85
CA ALA A 85 13.19 -20.79 5.89
C ALA A 85 13.74 -20.85 7.32
N CYS A 86 12.96 -20.41 8.30
CA CYS A 86 13.36 -20.43 9.71
C CYS A 86 13.46 -21.86 10.25
N CYS A 87 12.62 -22.78 9.76
CA CYS A 87 12.56 -24.16 10.23
C CYS A 87 13.52 -25.09 9.47
N SER A 88 14.11 -24.63 8.39
CA SER A 88 15.10 -25.39 7.63
C SER A 88 16.52 -24.97 8.00
#